data_baf1c73ae036a789f44b85ae6a0059ad
#
_entry.id   baf1c73ae036a789f44b85ae6a0059ad
#
_cell.length_a   1.000
_cell.length_b   1.000
_cell.length_c   1.000
_cell.angle_alpha   90.00
_cell.angle_beta   90.00
_cell.angle_gamma   90.00
#
_symmetry.space_group_name_H-M   'P 1'
#
loop_
_entity.id
_entity.type
_entity.pdbx_description
1 polymer ?
#
loop_
_entity_poly.entity_id
_entity_poly.type
_entity_poly.pdbx_seq_one_letter_code
_entity_poly.pdbx_strand_id
1 'polypeptide(L)'
;MTATNNPNAGQTIIEEVRRVVTFVEETTGLPSRWNGGLLILADSTDEAWSAQVMPRVSYRAKKEWSCSITVMESIVQDDQRWRTLLHECLHSVSIGLTEPSYQRLRLWEEPVVESLQRLYRPLLFRHLSLVVDERQFQPPETTWLYNQAIDALKRIATQRPEVPLRQFLEEMLRIPLPNRPAFVFDWGRGAADFEHFKRVYAVASSVLRG
;
A
#
# COMPACT_ATOMS: atom_id res chain seq x y z
N MET A 1 -24.69 -25.40 -7.55
CA MET A 1 -24.45 -24.98 -6.17
C MET A 1 -24.87 -23.54 -6.08
N THR A 2 -25.93 -23.24 -5.37
CA THR A 2 -26.50 -21.90 -5.23
C THR A 2 -25.64 -21.12 -4.25
N ALA A 3 -24.98 -20.06 -4.74
CA ALA A 3 -24.30 -19.08 -3.90
C ALA A 3 -25.34 -18.48 -2.92
N THR A 4 -25.20 -18.74 -1.66
CA THR A 4 -25.95 -18.06 -0.60
C THR A 4 -25.41 -16.64 -0.53
N ASN A 5 -26.03 -15.72 -1.28
CA ASN A 5 -25.85 -14.30 -1.10
C ASN A 5 -26.26 -13.95 0.34
N ASN A 6 -25.30 -13.90 1.25
CA ASN A 6 -25.51 -13.37 2.58
C ASN A 6 -25.39 -11.85 2.54
N PRO A 7 -26.49 -11.07 2.50
CA PRO A 7 -26.45 -9.62 2.41
C PRO A 7 -25.70 -8.97 3.59
N ASN A 8 -25.58 -9.68 4.71
CA ASN A 8 -24.85 -9.21 5.87
C ASN A 8 -23.33 -9.27 5.69
N ALA A 9 -22.79 -10.16 4.83
CA ALA A 9 -21.36 -10.26 4.60
C ALA A 9 -20.80 -9.00 3.91
N GLY A 10 -21.51 -8.48 2.91
CA GLY A 10 -21.11 -7.25 2.23
C GLY A 10 -21.16 -6.01 3.14
N GLN A 11 -22.11 -5.96 4.07
CA GLN A 11 -22.20 -4.87 5.03
C GLN A 11 -21.08 -4.94 6.07
N THR A 12 -20.71 -6.14 6.51
CA THR A 12 -19.60 -6.34 7.46
C THR A 12 -18.27 -5.90 6.86
N ILE A 13 -17.96 -6.31 5.63
CA ILE A 13 -16.67 -5.97 5.01
C ILE A 13 -16.53 -4.47 4.73
N ILE A 14 -17.60 -3.76 4.37
CA ILE A 14 -17.55 -2.30 4.17
C ILE A 14 -17.28 -1.56 5.49
N GLU A 15 -17.80 -2.05 6.62
CA GLU A 15 -17.48 -1.49 7.94
C GLU A 15 -16.02 -1.79 8.33
N GLU A 16 -15.49 -2.96 8.00
CA GLU A 16 -14.09 -3.28 8.18
C GLU A 16 -13.21 -2.33 7.37
N VAL A 17 -13.54 -2.09 6.10
CA VAL A 17 -12.82 -1.10 5.24
C VAL A 17 -12.84 0.29 5.89
N ARG A 18 -13.99 0.77 6.38
CA ARG A 18 -14.08 2.08 7.05
C ARG A 18 -13.16 2.17 8.26
N ARG A 19 -13.13 1.14 9.10
CA ARG A 19 -12.25 1.09 10.27
C ARG A 19 -10.77 1.10 9.88
N VAL A 20 -10.39 0.37 8.82
CA VAL A 20 -9.02 0.37 8.31
C VAL A 20 -8.66 1.72 7.70
N VAL A 21 -9.55 2.35 6.95
CA VAL A 21 -9.35 3.71 6.40
C VAL A 21 -9.11 4.70 7.53
N THR A 22 -9.98 4.73 8.55
CA THR A 22 -9.81 5.60 9.73
C THR A 22 -8.45 5.39 10.39
N PHE A 23 -8.07 4.13 10.63
CA PHE A 23 -6.76 3.80 11.19
C PHE A 23 -5.59 4.33 10.34
N VAL A 24 -5.68 4.19 9.01
CA VAL A 24 -4.63 4.66 8.09
C VAL A 24 -4.55 6.19 8.10
N GLU A 25 -5.69 6.89 8.08
CA GLU A 25 -5.74 8.36 8.18
C GLU A 25 -5.12 8.86 9.49
N GLU A 26 -5.50 8.27 10.62
CA GLU A 26 -4.96 8.64 11.94
C GLU A 26 -3.46 8.35 12.05
N THR A 27 -3.00 7.22 11.48
CA THR A 27 -1.60 6.80 11.60
C THR A 27 -0.67 7.59 10.68
N THR A 28 -1.13 7.92 9.46
CA THR A 28 -0.32 8.63 8.45
C THR A 28 -0.50 10.15 8.49
N GLY A 29 -1.61 10.63 9.04
CA GLY A 29 -2.03 12.03 8.96
C GLY A 29 -2.43 12.47 7.55
N LEU A 30 -2.71 11.54 6.64
CA LEU A 30 -3.10 11.79 5.25
C LEU A 30 -4.56 11.44 5.03
N PRO A 31 -5.35 12.31 4.35
CA PRO A 31 -6.74 12.00 4.06
C PRO A 31 -6.84 10.91 2.98
N SER A 32 -7.73 9.97 3.20
CA SER A 32 -8.06 8.93 2.22
C SER A 32 -8.90 9.52 1.07
N ARG A 33 -8.65 9.03 -0.13
CA ARG A 33 -9.47 9.31 -1.32
C ARG A 33 -10.49 8.23 -1.61
N TRP A 34 -10.66 7.31 -0.67
CA TRP A 34 -11.70 6.30 -0.79
C TRP A 34 -13.09 6.95 -0.80
N ASN A 35 -13.88 6.66 -1.84
CA ASN A 35 -15.19 7.27 -2.07
C ASN A 35 -16.35 6.51 -1.38
N GLY A 36 -16.05 5.55 -0.51
CA GLY A 36 -17.03 4.67 0.12
C GLY A 36 -17.45 3.48 -0.76
N GLY A 37 -16.95 3.40 -1.99
CA GLY A 37 -17.27 2.32 -2.91
C GLY A 37 -16.47 1.04 -2.62
N LEU A 38 -17.19 -0.08 -2.51
CA LEU A 38 -16.63 -1.42 -2.42
C LEU A 38 -17.27 -2.30 -3.48
N LEU A 39 -16.45 -2.98 -4.26
CA LEU A 39 -16.89 -4.00 -5.21
C LEU A 39 -16.35 -5.35 -4.75
N ILE A 40 -17.24 -6.32 -4.59
CA ILE A 40 -16.89 -7.72 -4.34
C ILE A 40 -17.03 -8.47 -5.66
N LEU A 41 -15.93 -9.06 -6.12
CA LEU A 41 -15.91 -9.87 -7.34
C LEU A 41 -15.88 -11.36 -6.98
N ALA A 42 -16.60 -12.16 -7.76
CA ALA A 42 -16.44 -13.61 -7.71
C ALA A 42 -15.00 -13.99 -8.05
N ASP A 43 -14.49 -15.03 -7.40
CA ASP A 43 -13.15 -15.52 -7.66
C ASP A 43 -13.02 -15.99 -9.12
N SER A 44 -12.01 -15.45 -9.79
CA SER A 44 -11.62 -15.86 -11.13
C SER A 44 -10.38 -16.75 -11.02
N THR A 45 -10.36 -17.83 -11.78
CA THR A 45 -9.19 -18.73 -11.85
C THR A 45 -8.00 -18.12 -12.57
N ASP A 46 -8.22 -17.00 -13.29
CA ASP A 46 -7.21 -16.38 -14.14
C ASP A 46 -6.55 -15.14 -13.53
N GLU A 47 -7.04 -14.67 -12.37
CA GLU A 47 -6.54 -13.43 -11.74
C GLU A 47 -5.88 -13.72 -10.39
N ALA A 48 -4.58 -13.48 -10.31
CA ALA A 48 -3.76 -13.71 -9.12
C ALA A 48 -3.84 -12.55 -8.10
N TRP A 49 -4.85 -11.68 -8.18
CA TRP A 49 -5.02 -10.56 -7.25
C TRP A 49 -6.21 -10.79 -6.30
N SER A 50 -6.08 -10.35 -5.06
CA SER A 50 -7.10 -10.51 -4.03
C SER A 50 -7.88 -9.23 -3.72
N ALA A 51 -7.26 -8.08 -3.96
CA ALA A 51 -7.88 -6.76 -3.89
C ALA A 51 -7.07 -5.75 -4.68
N GLN A 52 -7.72 -4.66 -5.08
CA GLN A 52 -7.04 -3.52 -5.69
C GLN A 52 -7.81 -2.22 -5.45
N VAL A 53 -7.09 -1.12 -5.42
CA VAL A 53 -7.67 0.22 -5.51
C VAL A 53 -7.91 0.55 -6.97
N MET A 54 -9.17 0.84 -7.32
CA MET A 54 -9.53 1.30 -8.64
C MET A 54 -9.72 2.82 -8.61
N PRO A 55 -8.77 3.60 -9.15
CA PRO A 55 -8.93 5.04 -9.19
C PRO A 55 -10.07 5.43 -10.14
N ARG A 56 -10.90 6.35 -9.68
CA ARG A 56 -11.96 6.96 -10.50
C ARG A 56 -11.75 8.46 -10.55
N VAL A 57 -11.88 9.04 -11.74
CA VAL A 57 -11.87 10.49 -11.90
C VAL A 57 -13.22 11.03 -11.41
N SER A 58 -13.18 11.97 -10.46
CA SER A 58 -14.39 12.69 -10.07
C SER A 58 -14.81 13.66 -11.16
N TYR A 59 -16.01 13.51 -11.68
CA TYR A 59 -16.58 14.44 -12.68
C TYR A 59 -16.82 15.85 -12.14
N ARG A 60 -16.87 16.03 -10.81
CA ARG A 60 -17.15 17.33 -10.17
C ARG A 60 -15.91 18.17 -9.90
N ALA A 61 -14.74 17.55 -9.81
CA ALA A 61 -13.48 18.25 -9.67
C ALA A 61 -12.51 17.75 -10.75
N LYS A 62 -12.23 18.57 -11.74
CA LYS A 62 -11.42 18.20 -12.92
C LYS A 62 -10.01 17.65 -12.63
N LYS A 63 -9.61 17.52 -11.36
CA LYS A 63 -8.28 17.08 -10.92
C LYS A 63 -8.26 16.21 -9.66
N GLU A 64 -9.38 15.92 -9.03
CA GLU A 64 -9.43 15.09 -7.83
C GLU A 64 -9.68 13.62 -8.19
N TRP A 65 -8.82 12.77 -7.66
CA TRP A 65 -8.98 11.34 -7.75
C TRP A 65 -9.76 10.83 -6.55
N SER A 66 -10.82 10.12 -6.79
CA SER A 66 -11.45 9.25 -5.81
C SER A 66 -11.18 7.80 -6.19
N CYS A 67 -11.04 6.92 -5.22
CA CYS A 67 -10.84 5.49 -5.44
C CYS A 67 -11.97 4.67 -4.80
N SER A 68 -12.29 3.55 -5.42
CA SER A 68 -13.07 2.47 -4.82
C SER A 68 -12.14 1.28 -4.55
N ILE A 69 -12.48 0.48 -3.55
CA ILE A 69 -11.76 -0.76 -3.25
C ILE A 69 -12.51 -1.91 -3.89
N THR A 70 -11.78 -2.82 -4.53
CA THR A 70 -12.32 -4.06 -5.10
C THR A 70 -11.66 -5.24 -4.38
N VAL A 71 -12.44 -6.20 -3.92
CA VAL A 71 -11.97 -7.40 -3.24
C VAL A 71 -12.53 -8.65 -3.90
N MET A 72 -11.78 -9.75 -3.85
CA MET A 72 -12.27 -11.06 -4.27
C MET A 72 -13.13 -11.68 -3.15
N GLU A 73 -14.15 -12.45 -3.53
CA GLU A 73 -15.08 -13.06 -2.58
C GLU A 73 -14.38 -13.98 -1.57
N SER A 74 -13.37 -14.74 -2.00
CA SER A 74 -12.59 -15.62 -1.12
C SER A 74 -11.90 -14.89 0.02
N ILE A 75 -11.44 -13.65 -0.22
CA ILE A 75 -10.76 -12.84 0.80
C ILE A 75 -11.70 -12.37 1.90
N VAL A 76 -13.00 -12.19 1.60
CA VAL A 76 -13.97 -11.64 2.57
C VAL A 76 -14.10 -12.52 3.82
N GLN A 77 -13.92 -13.83 3.69
CA GLN A 77 -14.05 -14.80 4.79
C GLN A 77 -12.70 -15.20 5.42
N ASP A 78 -11.57 -14.76 4.86
CA ASP A 78 -10.23 -15.11 5.31
C ASP A 78 -9.59 -13.96 6.13
N ASP A 79 -8.85 -14.30 7.19
CA ASP A 79 -8.09 -13.30 7.94
C ASP A 79 -6.99 -12.61 7.12
N GLN A 80 -6.60 -13.19 5.97
CA GLN A 80 -5.76 -12.51 4.97
C GLN A 80 -6.36 -11.18 4.50
N ARG A 81 -7.70 -10.99 4.62
CA ARG A 81 -8.36 -9.72 4.29
C ARG A 81 -7.75 -8.53 5.02
N TRP A 82 -7.32 -8.68 6.26
CA TRP A 82 -6.75 -7.57 7.04
C TRP A 82 -5.45 -7.04 6.44
N ARG A 83 -4.59 -7.96 5.97
CA ARG A 83 -3.38 -7.60 5.24
C ARG A 83 -3.73 -6.85 3.96
N THR A 84 -4.63 -7.42 3.18
CA THR A 84 -5.05 -6.91 1.87
C THR A 84 -5.76 -5.56 2.01
N LEU A 85 -6.73 -5.44 2.93
CA LEU A 85 -7.44 -4.18 3.16
C LEU A 85 -6.49 -3.06 3.63
N LEU A 86 -5.54 -3.36 4.53
CA LEU A 86 -4.56 -2.38 4.97
C LEU A 86 -3.68 -1.91 3.80
N HIS A 87 -3.25 -2.84 2.93
CA HIS A 87 -2.49 -2.53 1.72
C HIS A 87 -3.27 -1.57 0.80
N GLU A 88 -4.51 -1.91 0.47
CA GLU A 88 -5.34 -1.09 -0.42
C GLU A 88 -5.71 0.27 0.21
N CYS A 89 -5.97 0.31 1.50
CA CYS A 89 -6.23 1.57 2.20
C CYS A 89 -4.99 2.49 2.22
N LEU A 90 -3.78 1.95 2.26
CA LEU A 90 -2.54 2.73 2.12
C LEU A 90 -2.39 3.34 0.73
N HIS A 91 -2.78 2.63 -0.33
CA HIS A 91 -2.87 3.23 -1.67
C HIS A 91 -3.85 4.41 -1.70
N SER A 92 -4.95 4.34 -0.97
CA SER A 92 -5.96 5.41 -0.96
C SER A 92 -5.47 6.74 -0.38
N VAL A 93 -4.42 6.74 0.45
CA VAL A 93 -3.79 7.94 1.00
C VAL A 93 -2.52 8.38 0.26
N SER A 94 -2.02 7.56 -0.67
CA SER A 94 -0.79 7.83 -1.42
C SER A 94 -0.97 8.99 -2.40
N ILE A 95 -0.24 10.10 -2.20
CA ILE A 95 -0.41 11.33 -2.98
C ILE A 95 0.06 11.12 -4.42
N GLY A 96 -0.72 11.63 -5.38
CA GLY A 96 -0.39 11.57 -6.81
C GLY A 96 -0.51 10.18 -7.43
N LEU A 97 -1.09 9.23 -6.72
CA LEU A 97 -1.44 7.92 -7.28
C LEU A 97 -2.58 8.10 -8.29
N THR A 98 -2.26 7.86 -9.55
CA THR A 98 -3.18 7.85 -10.68
C THR A 98 -2.88 6.61 -11.50
N GLU A 99 -3.82 6.11 -12.30
CA GLU A 99 -3.53 4.94 -13.11
C GLU A 99 -2.32 5.11 -14.03
N PRO A 100 -2.17 6.22 -14.78
CA PRO A 100 -0.96 6.44 -15.59
C PRO A 100 0.33 6.55 -14.77
N SER A 101 0.29 7.16 -13.57
CA SER A 101 1.46 7.24 -12.70
C SER A 101 1.80 5.87 -12.10
N TYR A 102 0.77 5.09 -11.72
CA TYR A 102 0.95 3.75 -11.18
C TYR A 102 1.56 2.80 -12.21
N GLN A 103 1.00 2.72 -13.41
CA GLN A 103 1.52 1.85 -14.47
C GLN A 103 3.01 2.10 -14.76
N ARG A 104 3.44 3.36 -14.70
CA ARG A 104 4.82 3.75 -14.96
C ARG A 104 5.75 3.60 -13.76
N LEU A 105 5.23 3.77 -12.55
CA LEU A 105 6.02 3.92 -11.31
C LEU A 105 5.59 2.96 -10.20
N ARG A 106 4.96 1.85 -10.56
CA ARG A 106 4.47 0.86 -9.57
C ARG A 106 5.57 0.36 -8.64
N LEU A 107 6.81 0.25 -9.12
CA LEU A 107 7.95 -0.15 -8.31
C LEU A 107 8.42 0.94 -7.33
N TRP A 108 7.87 2.16 -7.41
CA TRP A 108 8.03 3.23 -6.42
C TRP A 108 6.81 3.35 -5.50
N GLU A 109 5.71 2.68 -5.82
CA GLU A 109 4.48 2.67 -5.02
C GLU A 109 4.37 1.40 -4.19
N GLU A 110 4.29 0.24 -4.83
CA GLU A 110 4.06 -1.05 -4.19
C GLU A 110 5.02 -1.38 -3.04
N PRO A 111 6.35 -1.17 -3.17
CA PRO A 111 7.27 -1.45 -2.08
C PRO A 111 7.07 -0.54 -0.87
N VAL A 112 6.65 0.70 -1.07
CA VAL A 112 6.34 1.64 0.03
C VAL A 112 5.10 1.17 0.77
N VAL A 113 4.01 0.91 0.04
CA VAL A 113 2.74 0.47 0.58
C VAL A 113 2.89 -0.87 1.30
N GLU A 114 3.52 -1.85 0.66
CA GLU A 114 3.72 -3.17 1.28
C GLU A 114 4.63 -3.11 2.53
N SER A 115 5.68 -2.29 2.49
CA SER A 115 6.55 -2.12 3.66
C SER A 115 5.80 -1.47 4.83
N LEU A 116 4.98 -0.44 4.57
CA LEU A 116 4.15 0.18 5.59
C LEU A 116 3.04 -0.76 6.08
N GLN A 117 2.44 -1.54 5.19
CA GLN A 117 1.47 -2.56 5.55
C GLN A 117 2.04 -3.54 6.58
N ARG A 118 3.26 -4.06 6.35
CA ARG A 118 3.95 -4.96 7.28
C ARG A 118 4.25 -4.30 8.63
N LEU A 119 4.64 -3.02 8.62
CA LEU A 119 4.92 -2.24 9.84
C LEU A 119 3.65 -1.87 10.62
N TYR A 120 2.56 -1.59 9.93
CA TYR A 120 1.32 -1.11 10.55
C TYR A 120 0.36 -2.23 10.95
N ARG A 121 0.44 -3.41 10.36
CA ARG A 121 -0.46 -4.51 10.64
C ARG A 121 -0.55 -4.89 12.14
N PRO A 122 0.56 -5.02 12.88
CA PRO A 122 0.46 -5.27 14.32
C PRO A 122 -0.20 -4.12 15.10
N LEU A 123 -0.07 -2.87 14.61
CA LEU A 123 -0.73 -1.71 15.18
C LEU A 123 -2.23 -1.73 14.91
N LEU A 124 -2.62 -2.05 13.66
CA LEU A 124 -4.00 -2.22 13.24
C LEU A 124 -4.70 -3.29 14.10
N PHE A 125 -4.07 -4.44 14.30
CA PHE A 125 -4.68 -5.53 15.09
C PHE A 125 -4.94 -5.10 16.53
N ARG A 126 -4.00 -4.38 17.15
CA ARG A 126 -4.21 -3.81 18.48
C ARG A 126 -5.33 -2.75 18.49
N HIS A 127 -5.32 -1.84 17.52
CA HIS A 127 -6.34 -0.78 17.40
C HIS A 127 -7.75 -1.36 17.23
N LEU A 128 -7.89 -2.42 16.45
CA LEU A 128 -9.17 -3.07 16.18
C LEU A 128 -9.50 -4.19 17.21
N SER A 129 -8.63 -4.46 18.19
CA SER A 129 -8.77 -5.56 19.16
C SER A 129 -8.92 -6.93 18.49
N LEU A 130 -8.21 -7.15 17.38
CA LEU A 130 -8.24 -8.41 16.63
C LEU A 130 -7.22 -9.40 17.19
N VAL A 131 -7.63 -10.67 17.25
CA VAL A 131 -6.76 -11.81 17.58
C VAL A 131 -6.51 -12.58 16.29
N VAL A 132 -5.40 -12.30 15.64
CA VAL A 132 -5.03 -12.91 14.35
C VAL A 132 -3.63 -13.51 14.48
N ASP A 133 -3.43 -14.72 13.94
CA ASP A 133 -2.10 -15.35 13.91
C ASP A 133 -1.24 -14.72 12.80
N GLU A 134 -0.27 -13.92 13.20
CA GLU A 134 0.67 -13.24 12.29
C GLU A 134 1.46 -14.20 11.37
N ARG A 135 1.64 -15.47 11.78
CA ARG A 135 2.39 -16.46 11.00
C ARG A 135 1.74 -16.78 9.66
N GLN A 136 0.41 -16.64 9.55
CA GLN A 136 -0.32 -16.90 8.31
C GLN A 136 0.05 -15.95 7.17
N PHE A 137 0.62 -14.76 7.48
CA PHE A 137 1.01 -13.79 6.47
C PHE A 137 2.42 -14.03 5.90
N GLN A 138 3.25 -14.84 6.57
CA GLN A 138 4.65 -15.08 6.15
C GLN A 138 4.77 -15.71 4.75
N PRO A 139 4.02 -16.77 4.38
CA PRO A 139 4.17 -17.38 3.07
C PRO A 139 3.92 -16.41 1.90
N PRO A 140 2.81 -15.66 1.86
CA PRO A 140 2.61 -14.68 0.80
C PRO A 140 3.61 -13.52 0.83
N GLU A 141 4.15 -13.15 2.00
CA GLU A 141 5.16 -12.10 2.10
C GLU A 141 6.52 -12.53 1.59
N THR A 142 6.93 -13.78 1.79
CA THR A 142 8.23 -14.30 1.30
C THR A 142 8.28 -14.44 -0.21
N THR A 143 7.14 -14.70 -0.84
CA THR A 143 7.01 -14.86 -2.29
C THR A 143 6.54 -13.60 -3.01
N TRP A 144 6.41 -12.47 -2.30
CA TRP A 144 5.89 -11.25 -2.87
C TRP A 144 6.74 -10.73 -4.03
N LEU A 145 6.08 -10.43 -5.14
CA LEU A 145 6.72 -10.03 -6.41
C LEU A 145 7.68 -8.84 -6.26
N TYR A 146 7.39 -7.91 -5.36
CA TYR A 146 8.16 -6.68 -5.18
C TYR A 146 9.21 -6.73 -4.07
N ASN A 147 9.55 -7.91 -3.52
CA ASN A 147 10.53 -8.02 -2.44
C ASN A 147 11.89 -7.41 -2.80
N GLN A 148 12.36 -7.58 -4.05
CA GLN A 148 13.61 -6.96 -4.50
C GLN A 148 13.55 -5.43 -4.45
N ALA A 149 12.40 -4.83 -4.80
CA ALA A 149 12.19 -3.39 -4.72
C ALA A 149 12.06 -2.91 -3.26
N ILE A 150 11.43 -3.70 -2.38
CA ILE A 150 11.43 -3.45 -0.93
C ILE A 150 12.85 -3.41 -0.38
N ASP A 151 13.67 -4.38 -0.74
CA ASP A 151 15.07 -4.45 -0.29
C ASP A 151 15.91 -3.29 -0.87
N ALA A 152 15.63 -2.86 -2.09
CA ALA A 152 16.25 -1.68 -2.67
C ALA A 152 15.93 -0.41 -1.86
N LEU A 153 14.67 -0.19 -1.48
CA LEU A 153 14.28 0.93 -0.61
C LEU A 153 14.90 0.85 0.78
N LYS A 154 14.94 -0.34 1.38
CA LYS A 154 15.61 -0.54 2.68
C LYS A 154 17.09 -0.17 2.62
N ARG A 155 17.80 -0.58 1.55
CA ARG A 155 19.22 -0.24 1.35
C ARG A 155 19.43 1.27 1.21
N ILE A 156 18.51 1.97 0.56
CA ILE A 156 18.51 3.43 0.51
C ILE A 156 18.33 4.00 1.92
N ALA A 157 17.31 3.55 2.64
CA ALA A 157 17.01 4.05 3.98
C ALA A 157 18.17 3.86 4.98
N THR A 158 18.94 2.75 4.88
CA THR A 158 20.09 2.52 5.74
C THR A 158 21.25 3.50 5.54
N GLN A 159 21.23 4.33 4.48
CA GLN A 159 22.23 5.36 4.26
C GLN A 159 22.05 6.57 5.20
N ARG A 160 20.90 6.65 5.88
CA ARG A 160 20.59 7.63 6.92
C ARG A 160 20.01 6.93 8.15
N PRO A 161 20.85 6.25 8.94
CA PRO A 161 20.41 5.43 10.09
C PRO A 161 19.73 6.23 11.19
N GLU A 162 19.93 7.55 11.24
CA GLU A 162 19.25 8.46 12.15
C GLU A 162 17.76 8.67 11.82
N VAL A 163 17.33 8.34 10.57
CA VAL A 163 15.93 8.41 10.15
C VAL A 163 15.33 7.00 10.17
N PRO A 164 14.34 6.74 11.03
CA PRO A 164 13.67 5.44 11.03
C PRO A 164 13.08 5.10 9.66
N LEU A 165 13.19 3.82 9.25
CA LEU A 165 12.61 3.32 7.99
C LEU A 165 11.13 3.71 7.85
N ARG A 166 10.36 3.59 8.92
CA ARG A 166 8.95 3.98 8.93
C ARG A 166 8.77 5.44 8.52
N GLN A 167 9.52 6.35 9.12
CA GLN A 167 9.44 7.78 8.81
C GLN A 167 9.79 8.05 7.33
N PHE A 168 10.86 7.44 6.81
CA PHE A 168 11.23 7.55 5.40
C PHE A 168 10.10 7.12 4.46
N LEU A 169 9.45 5.99 4.76
CA LEU A 169 8.35 5.47 3.95
C LEU A 169 7.09 6.36 4.04
N GLU A 170 6.78 6.89 5.23
CA GLU A 170 5.67 7.83 5.42
C GLU A 170 5.89 9.15 4.67
N GLU A 171 7.12 9.65 4.66
CA GLU A 171 7.48 10.82 3.85
C GLU A 171 7.26 10.53 2.35
N MET A 172 7.62 9.34 1.87
CA MET A 172 7.36 8.94 0.49
C MET A 172 5.87 8.93 0.14
N LEU A 173 4.96 8.53 1.06
CA LEU A 173 3.52 8.64 0.80
C LEU A 173 3.05 10.08 0.61
N ARG A 174 3.68 11.04 1.30
CA ARG A 174 3.38 12.47 1.21
C ARG A 174 3.88 13.13 -0.07
N ILE A 175 4.83 12.48 -0.75
CA ILE A 175 5.37 12.97 -2.02
C ILE A 175 4.54 12.41 -3.16
N PRO A 176 4.07 13.25 -4.10
CA PRO A 176 3.39 12.77 -5.30
C PRO A 176 4.19 11.68 -6.00
N LEU A 177 3.56 10.57 -6.34
CA LEU A 177 4.23 9.40 -6.91
C LEU A 177 5.23 9.72 -8.03
N PRO A 178 4.93 10.63 -8.99
CA PRO A 178 5.90 11.00 -10.02
C PRO A 178 7.19 11.68 -9.50
N ASN A 179 7.14 12.24 -8.29
CA ASN A 179 8.25 13.00 -7.71
C ASN A 179 9.09 12.16 -6.74
N ARG A 180 8.67 10.95 -6.38
CA ARG A 180 9.38 10.10 -5.41
C ARG A 180 10.83 9.79 -5.80
N PRO A 181 11.15 9.47 -7.07
CA PRO A 181 12.55 9.26 -7.45
C PRO A 181 13.45 10.46 -7.14
N ALA A 182 12.99 11.66 -7.47
CA ALA A 182 13.72 12.90 -7.18
C ALA A 182 13.81 13.16 -5.67
N PHE A 183 12.69 13.01 -4.96
CA PHE A 183 12.67 13.14 -3.49
C PHE A 183 13.69 12.22 -2.83
N VAL A 184 13.74 10.94 -3.20
CA VAL A 184 14.66 9.96 -2.60
C VAL A 184 16.12 10.33 -2.89
N PHE A 185 16.41 10.84 -4.09
CA PHE A 185 17.75 11.32 -4.42
C PHE A 185 18.14 12.53 -3.56
N ASP A 186 17.25 13.52 -3.42
CA ASP A 186 17.50 14.71 -2.61
C ASP A 186 17.56 14.39 -1.11
N TRP A 187 16.72 13.47 -0.63
CA TRP A 187 16.76 12.95 0.73
C TRP A 187 18.16 12.38 1.08
N GLY A 188 18.77 11.70 0.14
CA GLY A 188 20.12 11.14 0.30
C GLY A 188 21.24 12.16 0.47
N ARG A 189 21.01 13.44 0.16
CA ARG A 189 21.99 14.52 0.42
C ARG A 189 22.29 14.68 1.91
N GLY A 190 21.41 14.19 2.79
CA GLY A 190 21.62 14.12 4.23
C GLY A 190 22.44 12.92 4.69
N ALA A 191 22.85 12.00 3.80
CA ALA A 191 23.69 10.88 4.17
C ALA A 191 25.11 11.34 4.53
N ALA A 192 25.74 10.67 5.50
CA ALA A 192 27.09 10.98 5.94
C ALA A 192 28.13 10.85 4.81
N ASP A 193 27.93 9.90 3.88
CA ASP A 193 28.71 9.74 2.65
C ASP A 193 27.77 9.80 1.44
N PHE A 194 27.61 10.98 0.88
CA PHE A 194 26.74 11.20 -0.28
C PHE A 194 27.30 10.51 -1.56
N GLU A 195 28.61 10.35 -1.71
CA GLU A 195 29.17 9.64 -2.87
C GLU A 195 28.87 8.13 -2.78
N HIS A 196 28.94 7.56 -1.58
CA HIS A 196 28.48 6.19 -1.36
C HIS A 196 26.98 6.06 -1.61
N PHE A 197 26.17 6.99 -1.07
CA PHE A 197 24.72 7.03 -1.32
C PHE A 197 24.41 7.04 -2.82
N LYS A 198 25.07 7.86 -3.63
CA LYS A 198 24.83 7.90 -5.09
C LYS A 198 25.02 6.53 -5.75
N ARG A 199 26.05 5.77 -5.34
CA ARG A 199 26.27 4.40 -5.84
C ARG A 199 25.15 3.46 -5.43
N VAL A 200 24.74 3.49 -4.16
CA VAL A 200 23.60 2.70 -3.64
C VAL A 200 22.31 3.06 -4.37
N TYR A 201 22.05 4.36 -4.54
CA TYR A 201 20.86 4.85 -5.24
C TYR A 201 20.84 4.42 -6.71
N ALA A 202 21.98 4.46 -7.41
CA ALA A 202 22.05 4.05 -8.81
C ALA A 202 21.67 2.56 -8.99
N VAL A 203 22.17 1.68 -8.11
CA VAL A 203 21.81 0.27 -8.12
C VAL A 203 20.34 0.06 -7.75
N ALA A 204 19.87 0.67 -6.65
CA ALA A 204 18.50 0.53 -6.20
C ALA A 204 17.50 1.08 -7.23
N SER A 205 17.78 2.24 -7.82
CA SER A 205 16.90 2.85 -8.81
C SER A 205 16.82 2.05 -10.12
N SER A 206 17.80 1.23 -10.45
CA SER A 206 17.68 0.30 -11.58
C SER A 206 16.64 -0.79 -11.31
N VAL A 207 16.60 -1.32 -10.08
CA VAL A 207 15.55 -2.26 -9.64
C VAL A 207 14.17 -1.58 -9.63
N LEU A 208 14.11 -0.32 -9.16
CA LEU A 208 12.86 0.43 -9.03
C LEU A 208 12.33 1.00 -10.37
N ARG A 209 13.04 0.81 -11.46
CA ARG A 209 12.57 1.15 -12.83
C ARG A 209 12.09 -0.07 -13.62
N GLY A 210 12.40 -1.28 -13.19
CA GLY A 210 12.03 -2.55 -13.83
C GLY A 210 12.90 -2.84 -15.02
#